data_88b6ce43eff357c5d0997efd2c556236
#
_entry.id   88b6ce43eff357c5d0997efd2c556236
#
_cell.length_a   1.000
_cell.length_b   1.000
_cell.length_c   1.000
_cell.angle_alpha   90.00
_cell.angle_beta   90.00
_cell.angle_gamma   90.00
#
_symmetry.space_group_name_H-M   'P 1'
#
loop_
_entity.id
_entity.type
_entity.pdbx_description
1 polymer ?
#
loop_
_entity_poly.entity_id
_entity_poly.type
_entity_poly.pdbx_seq_one_letter_code
_entity_poly.pdbx_strand_id
1 'polypeptide(L)'
;DTPDDVVAEVEDFRANKPTPTLPEMMQALSGGARAQAIAFAYWQKFCWETEDLPAGFLLSMMTEQRSKLAMAIDFAFYRLGLRKLSPVRTALAKAYDAPFPDNSYKMGPRAMPSQVPTMKTSPSLAAQAKAWEFFSQYQKPFLCAFGDDDPVSKGGDLPFLDRVPGTAGQPHTTIKGGGHFVQEDNPKELCQVIAAFIRANS
;
A
#
# COMPACT_ATOMS: atom_id res chain seq x y z
N ASP A 1 9.82 -18.11 -0.70
CA ASP A 1 8.98 -18.83 0.27
C ASP A 1 9.18 -18.26 1.67
N THR A 2 8.10 -17.98 2.39
CA THR A 2 8.17 -17.51 3.78
C THR A 2 8.64 -18.65 4.68
N PRO A 3 9.72 -18.46 5.47
CA PRO A 3 10.22 -19.47 6.39
C PRO A 3 9.17 -19.92 7.43
N ASP A 4 9.22 -21.17 7.86
CA ASP A 4 8.20 -21.74 8.75
C ASP A 4 8.15 -21.07 10.14
N ASP A 5 9.31 -20.61 10.65
CA ASP A 5 9.37 -19.85 11.89
C ASP A 5 8.71 -18.47 11.78
N VAL A 6 8.78 -17.84 10.60
CA VAL A 6 8.06 -16.59 10.31
C VAL A 6 6.55 -16.84 10.20
N VAL A 7 6.16 -17.93 9.58
CA VAL A 7 4.73 -18.33 9.49
C VAL A 7 4.17 -18.52 10.90
N ALA A 8 4.85 -19.30 11.75
CA ALA A 8 4.42 -19.53 13.13
C ALA A 8 4.29 -18.22 13.94
N GLU A 9 5.24 -17.29 13.77
CA GLU A 9 5.20 -15.98 14.44
C GLU A 9 4.01 -15.14 13.98
N VAL A 10 3.72 -15.12 12.67
CA VAL A 10 2.56 -14.39 12.12
C VAL A 10 1.24 -14.99 12.61
N GLU A 11 1.14 -16.32 12.67
CA GLU A 11 -0.05 -17.01 13.16
C GLU A 11 -0.28 -16.74 14.65
N ASP A 12 0.78 -16.83 15.48
CA ASP A 12 0.71 -16.46 16.90
C ASP A 12 0.31 -14.99 17.08
N PHE A 13 0.94 -14.09 16.31
CA PHE A 13 0.60 -12.66 16.36
C PHE A 13 -0.87 -12.41 16.04
N ARG A 14 -1.40 -13.04 14.99
CA ARG A 14 -2.81 -12.87 14.61
C ARG A 14 -3.77 -13.42 15.64
N ALA A 15 -3.47 -14.58 16.20
CA ALA A 15 -4.37 -15.29 17.13
C ALA A 15 -4.32 -14.75 18.57
N ASN A 16 -3.12 -14.40 19.07
CA ASN A 16 -2.89 -14.26 20.49
C ASN A 16 -2.43 -12.85 20.92
N LYS A 17 -2.00 -12.00 19.99
CA LYS A 17 -1.56 -10.65 20.35
C LYS A 17 -2.71 -9.64 20.21
N PRO A 18 -2.71 -8.57 21.04
CA PRO A 18 -3.69 -7.51 20.91
C PRO A 18 -3.56 -6.78 19.56
N THR A 19 -4.61 -6.03 19.19
CA THR A 19 -4.54 -5.12 18.05
C THR A 19 -3.36 -4.18 18.20
N PRO A 20 -2.44 -4.10 17.23
CA PRO A 20 -1.30 -3.21 17.34
C PRO A 20 -1.78 -1.75 17.34
N THR A 21 -1.06 -0.93 18.08
CA THR A 21 -1.23 0.52 17.99
C THR A 21 -0.66 1.05 16.66
N LEU A 22 -1.09 2.25 16.26
CA LEU A 22 -0.54 2.89 15.07
C LEU A 22 1.01 3.03 15.12
N PRO A 23 1.65 3.44 16.25
CA PRO A 23 3.10 3.45 16.35
C PRO A 23 3.76 2.09 16.13
N GLU A 24 3.21 1.02 16.70
CA GLU A 24 3.74 -0.34 16.52
C GLU A 24 3.63 -0.80 15.07
N MET A 25 2.49 -0.56 14.44
CA MET A 25 2.30 -0.84 13.01
C MET A 25 3.30 -0.06 12.15
N MET A 26 3.46 1.24 12.39
CA MET A 26 4.39 2.08 11.65
C MET A 26 5.85 1.65 11.85
N GLN A 27 6.22 1.26 13.08
CA GLN A 27 7.55 0.73 13.36
C GLN A 27 7.80 -0.56 12.59
N ALA A 28 6.84 -1.49 12.58
CA ALA A 28 6.95 -2.74 11.84
C ALA A 28 7.15 -2.50 10.33
N LEU A 29 6.35 -1.60 9.72
CA LEU A 29 6.44 -1.25 8.30
C LEU A 29 7.73 -0.49 7.94
N SER A 30 8.31 0.26 8.87
CA SER A 30 9.54 1.04 8.66
C SER A 30 10.84 0.22 8.80
N GLY A 31 10.75 -1.09 8.76
CA GLY A 31 11.90 -2.00 8.86
C GLY A 31 12.19 -2.50 10.29
N GLY A 32 11.28 -2.26 11.25
CA GLY A 32 11.36 -2.81 12.60
C GLY A 32 11.02 -4.30 12.70
N ALA A 33 10.35 -4.85 11.70
CA ALA A 33 10.05 -6.27 11.62
C ALA A 33 11.18 -7.04 10.92
N ARG A 34 11.54 -8.22 11.45
CA ARG A 34 12.60 -9.08 10.87
C ARG A 34 12.23 -9.71 9.52
N ALA A 35 10.97 -9.67 9.12
CA ALA A 35 10.48 -10.16 7.84
C ALA A 35 9.28 -9.35 7.34
N GLN A 36 9.16 -9.24 6.03
CA GLN A 36 8.07 -8.50 5.40
C GLN A 36 6.69 -9.07 5.76
N ALA A 37 6.55 -10.38 5.87
CA ALA A 37 5.30 -11.03 6.26
C ALA A 37 4.82 -10.58 7.65
N ILE A 38 5.75 -10.37 8.60
CA ILE A 38 5.43 -9.86 9.94
C ILE A 38 4.98 -8.39 9.85
N ALA A 39 5.72 -7.55 9.10
CA ALA A 39 5.32 -6.15 8.88
C ALA A 39 3.89 -6.04 8.32
N PHE A 40 3.58 -6.85 7.32
CA PHE A 40 2.24 -6.91 6.75
C PHE A 40 1.18 -7.44 7.72
N ALA A 41 1.53 -8.39 8.59
CA ALA A 41 0.60 -8.89 9.61
C ALA A 41 0.18 -7.77 10.59
N TYR A 42 1.13 -6.90 11.00
CA TYR A 42 0.81 -5.71 11.81
C TYR A 42 -0.16 -4.78 11.09
N TRP A 43 0.10 -4.47 9.82
CA TRP A 43 -0.77 -3.63 9.02
C TRP A 43 -2.16 -4.23 8.82
N GLN A 44 -2.25 -5.51 8.46
CA GLN A 44 -3.49 -6.23 8.25
C GLN A 44 -4.36 -6.26 9.51
N LYS A 45 -3.75 -6.62 10.67
CA LYS A 45 -4.45 -6.67 11.96
C LYS A 45 -4.87 -5.28 12.42
N PHE A 46 -4.02 -4.27 12.30
CA PHE A 46 -4.37 -2.88 12.59
C PHE A 46 -5.57 -2.41 11.77
N CYS A 47 -5.54 -2.58 10.45
CA CYS A 47 -6.64 -2.16 9.59
C CYS A 47 -7.95 -2.87 9.90
N TRP A 48 -7.88 -4.16 10.22
CA TRP A 48 -9.07 -4.96 10.48
C TRP A 48 -9.70 -4.66 11.84
N GLU A 49 -8.91 -4.55 12.89
CA GLU A 49 -9.38 -4.55 14.28
C GLU A 49 -9.46 -3.17 14.92
N THR A 50 -8.78 -2.15 14.40
CA THR A 50 -8.83 -0.81 15.02
C THR A 50 -10.25 -0.24 15.00
N GLU A 51 -10.67 0.39 16.10
CA GLU A 51 -12.04 0.90 16.26
C GLU A 51 -12.37 1.95 15.20
N ASP A 52 -11.51 2.95 15.03
CA ASP A 52 -11.65 3.98 13.99
C ASP A 52 -10.43 4.00 13.07
N LEU A 53 -10.57 3.43 11.87
CA LEU A 53 -9.50 3.39 10.89
C LEU A 53 -9.26 4.80 10.31
N PRO A 54 -8.07 5.41 10.56
CA PRO A 54 -7.77 6.76 10.11
C PRO A 54 -7.30 6.76 8.63
N ALA A 55 -8.20 6.47 7.68
CA ALA A 55 -7.88 6.22 6.28
C ALA A 55 -7.14 7.41 5.63
N GLY A 56 -7.67 8.61 5.72
CA GLY A 56 -7.05 9.80 5.15
C GLY A 56 -5.70 10.15 5.80
N PHE A 57 -5.56 9.87 7.09
CA PHE A 57 -4.28 10.05 7.77
C PHE A 57 -3.22 9.06 7.25
N LEU A 58 -3.56 7.77 7.19
CA LEU A 58 -2.64 6.74 6.69
C LEU A 58 -2.16 7.07 5.28
N LEU A 59 -3.07 7.46 4.40
CA LEU A 59 -2.72 7.85 3.04
C LEU A 59 -1.82 9.09 3.02
N SER A 60 -2.16 10.12 3.79
CA SER A 60 -1.38 11.35 3.85
C SER A 60 0.04 11.16 4.40
N MET A 61 0.27 10.10 5.17
CA MET A 61 1.62 9.73 5.64
C MET A 61 2.50 9.13 4.55
N MET A 62 1.90 8.54 3.53
CA MET A 62 2.60 7.83 2.47
C MET A 62 2.80 8.67 1.21
N THR A 63 2.45 9.95 1.25
CA THR A 63 2.67 10.91 0.15
C THR A 63 3.82 11.86 0.47
N GLU A 64 4.62 12.23 -0.53
CA GLU A 64 5.74 13.16 -0.36
C GLU A 64 5.30 14.60 -0.05
N GLN A 65 4.05 14.95 -0.31
CA GLN A 65 3.52 16.30 -0.05
C GLN A 65 3.53 16.66 1.43
N ARG A 66 3.87 15.72 2.30
CA ARG A 66 3.90 15.95 3.73
C ARG A 66 5.32 16.16 4.25
N SER A 67 5.54 17.30 4.90
CA SER A 67 6.80 17.57 5.60
C SER A 67 7.05 16.48 6.67
N LYS A 68 8.20 15.79 6.59
CA LYS A 68 8.66 14.81 7.59
C LYS A 68 8.67 15.40 9.02
N LEU A 69 8.96 16.72 9.13
CA LEU A 69 8.91 17.44 10.41
C LEU A 69 7.48 17.54 10.96
N ALA A 70 6.50 17.87 10.11
CA ALA A 70 5.11 17.92 10.52
C ALA A 70 4.59 16.56 10.98
N MET A 71 5.00 15.49 10.31
CA MET A 71 4.69 14.11 10.73
C MET A 71 5.29 13.78 12.09
N ALA A 72 6.56 14.12 12.32
CA ALA A 72 7.24 13.87 13.59
C ALA A 72 6.56 14.64 14.75
N ILE A 73 6.16 15.87 14.52
CA ILE A 73 5.45 16.70 15.51
C ILE A 73 4.08 16.07 15.84
N ASP A 74 3.30 15.68 14.85
CA ASP A 74 1.99 15.06 15.08
C ASP A 74 2.13 13.73 15.83
N PHE A 75 3.12 12.94 15.49
CA PHE A 75 3.43 11.69 16.17
C PHE A 75 3.87 11.92 17.64
N ALA A 76 4.67 12.97 17.90
CA ALA A 76 5.06 13.34 19.26
C ALA A 76 3.84 13.76 20.10
N PHE A 77 2.94 14.59 19.57
CA PHE A 77 1.69 14.98 20.25
C PHE A 77 0.78 13.80 20.52
N TYR A 78 0.70 12.85 19.61
CA TYR A 78 -0.05 11.62 19.81
C TYR A 78 0.53 10.79 20.96
N ARG A 79 1.85 10.56 20.98
CA ARG A 79 2.52 9.82 22.08
C ARG A 79 2.34 10.46 23.43
N LEU A 80 2.22 11.77 23.48
CA LEU A 80 2.01 12.53 24.72
C LEU A 80 0.53 12.57 25.15
N GLY A 81 -0.38 11.96 24.40
CA GLY A 81 -1.84 12.00 24.67
C GLY A 81 -2.45 13.38 24.53
N LEU A 82 -1.71 14.35 23.98
CA LEU A 82 -2.14 15.74 23.83
C LEU A 82 -3.04 15.95 22.58
N ARG A 83 -3.05 15.00 21.68
CA ARG A 83 -3.98 14.91 20.55
C ARG A 83 -4.46 13.47 20.42
N LYS A 84 -5.79 13.29 20.26
CA LYS A 84 -6.26 12.11 19.55
C LYS A 84 -5.58 12.15 18.18
N LEU A 85 -5.29 10.99 17.59
CA LEU A 85 -4.90 10.89 16.17
C LEU A 85 -6.05 11.39 15.29
N SER A 86 -6.43 12.60 15.56
CA SER A 86 -7.22 13.33 14.62
C SER A 86 -6.22 13.87 13.63
N PRO A 87 -6.39 13.46 12.43
CA PRO A 87 -5.45 13.58 11.37
C PRO A 87 -5.03 15.01 11.22
N VAL A 88 -3.79 15.16 10.85
CA VAL A 88 -3.39 16.36 10.16
C VAL A 88 -4.46 16.65 9.12
N ARG A 89 -5.15 17.73 9.33
CA ARG A 89 -6.27 18.19 8.51
C ARG A 89 -5.74 18.80 7.21
N THR A 90 -4.89 18.04 6.49
CA THR A 90 -4.50 18.42 5.14
C THR A 90 -5.73 18.30 4.25
N ALA A 91 -5.81 19.09 3.20
CA ALA A 91 -6.88 18.96 2.21
C ALA A 91 -6.94 17.53 1.66
N LEU A 92 -5.77 16.89 1.48
CA LEU A 92 -5.64 15.50 1.05
C LEU A 92 -6.29 14.53 2.03
N ALA A 93 -5.94 14.57 3.32
CA ALA A 93 -6.53 13.67 4.32
C ALA A 93 -8.05 13.83 4.37
N LYS A 94 -8.56 15.07 4.32
CA LYS A 94 -10.00 15.32 4.28
C LYS A 94 -10.67 14.77 3.02
N ALA A 95 -10.02 14.88 1.86
CA ALA A 95 -10.55 14.35 0.61
C ALA A 95 -10.67 12.82 0.66
N TYR A 96 -9.66 12.14 1.23
CA TYR A 96 -9.69 10.68 1.38
C TYR A 96 -10.55 10.18 2.53
N ASP A 97 -10.88 11.02 3.52
CA ASP A 97 -11.87 10.69 4.54
C ASP A 97 -13.32 10.99 4.08
N ALA A 98 -13.52 11.86 3.10
CA ALA A 98 -14.84 12.29 2.64
C ALA A 98 -15.78 11.15 2.21
N PRO A 99 -15.32 10.03 1.59
CA PRO A 99 -16.18 8.88 1.26
C PRO A 99 -16.67 8.10 2.48
N PHE A 100 -16.14 8.36 3.68
CA PHE A 100 -16.39 7.59 4.89
C PHE A 100 -17.07 8.45 5.98
N PRO A 101 -18.40 8.65 5.93
CA PRO A 101 -19.14 9.41 6.95
C PRO A 101 -18.91 8.86 8.36
N ASP A 102 -18.76 7.53 8.48
CA ASP A 102 -18.48 6.81 9.73
C ASP A 102 -17.75 5.49 9.44
N ASN A 103 -17.47 4.71 10.47
CA ASN A 103 -16.72 3.45 10.37
C ASN A 103 -17.41 2.34 9.58
N SER A 104 -18.72 2.36 9.44
CA SER A 104 -19.46 1.35 8.67
C SER A 104 -19.14 1.40 7.18
N TYR A 105 -18.72 2.56 6.67
CA TYR A 105 -18.29 2.77 5.30
C TYR A 105 -16.83 2.33 5.03
N LYS A 106 -16.06 2.00 6.07
CA LYS A 106 -14.62 1.66 5.97
C LYS A 106 -14.34 0.17 5.76
N MET A 107 -15.34 -0.66 5.45
CA MET A 107 -15.12 -2.11 5.26
C MET A 107 -14.16 -2.43 4.12
N GLY A 108 -14.18 -1.67 3.03
CA GLY A 108 -13.20 -1.80 1.94
C GLY A 108 -11.75 -1.61 2.42
N PRO A 109 -11.39 -0.43 2.93
CA PRO A 109 -10.03 -0.19 3.47
C PRO A 109 -9.62 -1.16 4.57
N ARG A 110 -10.58 -1.70 5.36
CA ARG A 110 -10.29 -2.72 6.39
C ARG A 110 -9.95 -4.08 5.79
N ALA A 111 -10.72 -4.51 4.79
CA ALA A 111 -10.59 -5.85 4.20
C ALA A 111 -9.46 -5.94 3.16
N MET A 112 -9.20 -4.88 2.39
CA MET A 112 -8.20 -4.90 1.31
C MET A 112 -6.80 -5.36 1.75
N PRO A 113 -6.26 -4.93 2.89
CA PRO A 113 -4.96 -5.42 3.36
C PRO A 113 -4.88 -6.94 3.51
N SER A 114 -5.97 -7.58 3.94
CA SER A 114 -6.01 -9.05 4.11
C SER A 114 -5.93 -9.82 2.79
N GLN A 115 -6.16 -9.16 1.67
CA GLN A 115 -6.05 -9.76 0.33
C GLN A 115 -4.60 -9.80 -0.19
N VAL A 116 -3.67 -9.10 0.44
CA VAL A 116 -2.25 -9.16 0.08
C VAL A 116 -1.67 -10.50 0.53
N PRO A 117 -1.25 -11.39 -0.38
CA PRO A 117 -0.74 -12.69 -0.01
C PRO A 117 0.69 -12.56 0.54
N THR A 118 0.84 -12.80 1.82
CA THR A 118 2.13 -12.72 2.52
C THR A 118 2.65 -14.07 2.99
N MET A 119 1.81 -15.10 2.92
CA MET A 119 2.12 -16.46 3.37
C MET A 119 1.53 -17.49 2.42
N LYS A 120 2.09 -18.73 2.46
CA LYS A 120 1.59 -19.89 1.69
C LYS A 120 0.12 -20.23 1.97
N THR A 121 -0.39 -19.84 3.13
CA THR A 121 -1.78 -20.05 3.58
C THR A 121 -2.71 -18.89 3.23
N SER A 122 -2.21 -17.85 2.57
CA SER A 122 -3.04 -16.67 2.23
C SER A 122 -4.20 -17.07 1.29
N PRO A 123 -5.46 -16.75 1.64
CA PRO A 123 -6.63 -17.20 0.87
C PRO A 123 -6.69 -16.61 -0.54
N SER A 124 -6.02 -15.48 -0.77
CA SER A 124 -5.94 -14.81 -2.08
C SER A 124 -4.98 -15.44 -3.08
N LEU A 125 -4.12 -16.40 -2.65
CA LEU A 125 -3.11 -17.03 -3.54
C LEU A 125 -3.73 -17.74 -4.75
N ALA A 126 -4.85 -18.45 -4.57
CA ALA A 126 -5.50 -19.12 -5.68
C ALA A 126 -6.01 -18.14 -6.75
N ALA A 127 -6.55 -17.01 -6.33
CA ALA A 127 -7.00 -15.96 -7.23
C ALA A 127 -5.81 -15.27 -7.93
N GLN A 128 -4.72 -15.02 -7.19
CA GLN A 128 -3.50 -14.46 -7.75
C GLN A 128 -2.86 -15.39 -8.79
N ALA A 129 -2.81 -16.69 -8.52
CA ALA A 129 -2.30 -17.68 -9.50
C ALA A 129 -3.09 -17.63 -10.81
N LYS A 130 -4.43 -17.61 -10.74
CA LYS A 130 -5.28 -17.46 -11.93
C LYS A 130 -5.06 -16.14 -12.66
N ALA A 131 -4.84 -15.04 -11.93
CA ALA A 131 -4.51 -13.75 -12.52
C ALA A 131 -3.19 -13.83 -13.30
N TRP A 132 -2.17 -14.49 -12.78
CA TRP A 132 -0.90 -14.69 -13.48
C TRP A 132 -1.03 -15.61 -14.69
N GLU A 133 -1.87 -16.66 -14.64
CA GLU A 133 -2.20 -17.49 -15.82
C GLU A 133 -2.79 -16.63 -16.93
N PHE A 134 -3.72 -15.72 -16.61
CA PHE A 134 -4.29 -14.78 -17.55
C PHE A 134 -3.24 -13.80 -18.09
N PHE A 135 -2.47 -13.16 -17.22
CA PHE A 135 -1.48 -12.17 -17.63
C PHE A 135 -0.35 -12.76 -18.48
N SER A 136 0.04 -14.01 -18.25
CA SER A 136 1.07 -14.69 -19.06
C SER A 136 0.67 -14.89 -20.52
N GLN A 137 -0.61 -14.76 -20.85
CA GLN A 137 -1.15 -14.86 -22.21
C GLN A 137 -1.70 -13.55 -22.75
N TYR A 138 -1.56 -12.44 -21.99
CA TYR A 138 -2.15 -11.16 -22.34
C TYR A 138 -1.33 -10.44 -23.42
N GLN A 139 -1.90 -10.33 -24.63
CA GLN A 139 -1.24 -9.79 -25.82
C GLN A 139 -1.52 -8.30 -26.08
N LYS A 140 -2.56 -7.74 -25.43
CA LYS A 140 -2.90 -6.33 -25.66
C LYS A 140 -1.85 -5.42 -25.01
N PRO A 141 -1.65 -4.18 -25.53
CA PRO A 141 -0.71 -3.24 -24.96
C PRO A 141 -0.86 -3.12 -23.44
N PHE A 142 0.27 -3.26 -22.72
CA PHE A 142 0.33 -3.21 -21.26
C PHE A 142 1.46 -2.30 -20.81
N LEU A 143 1.14 -1.20 -20.15
CA LEU A 143 2.10 -0.21 -19.67
C LEU A 143 2.45 -0.43 -18.20
N CYS A 144 3.74 -0.41 -17.88
CA CYS A 144 4.25 -0.28 -16.52
C CYS A 144 4.73 1.16 -16.29
N ALA A 145 4.18 1.84 -15.28
CA ALA A 145 4.57 3.18 -14.86
C ALA A 145 4.57 3.23 -13.33
N PHE A 146 5.73 2.95 -12.73
CA PHE A 146 5.90 2.85 -11.28
C PHE A 146 6.69 4.05 -10.75
N GLY A 147 6.47 4.42 -9.49
CA GLY A 147 7.26 5.45 -8.81
C GLY A 147 8.66 4.97 -8.46
N ASP A 148 9.66 5.86 -8.49
CA ASP A 148 11.05 5.54 -8.13
C ASP A 148 11.30 5.55 -6.62
N ASP A 149 10.42 6.17 -5.84
CA ASP A 149 10.52 6.31 -4.37
C ASP A 149 9.42 5.57 -3.61
N ASP A 150 8.79 4.58 -4.22
CA ASP A 150 7.76 3.75 -3.56
C ASP A 150 8.41 2.68 -2.67
N PRO A 151 8.32 2.77 -1.34
CA PRO A 151 8.92 1.80 -0.44
C PRO A 151 8.19 0.44 -0.43
N VAL A 152 6.98 0.38 -0.99
CA VAL A 152 6.11 -0.80 -0.94
C VAL A 152 6.19 -1.62 -2.24
N SER A 153 6.11 -0.96 -3.39
CA SER A 153 6.01 -1.64 -4.69
C SER A 153 7.17 -1.39 -5.65
N LYS A 154 8.27 -0.80 -5.18
CA LYS A 154 9.48 -0.61 -6.00
C LYS A 154 9.98 -1.94 -6.57
N GLY A 155 10.16 -2.00 -7.88
CA GLY A 155 10.52 -3.23 -8.61
C GLY A 155 9.33 -4.18 -8.86
N GLY A 156 8.11 -3.78 -8.48
CA GLY A 156 6.89 -4.55 -8.76
C GLY A 156 6.49 -4.60 -10.24
N ASP A 157 7.10 -3.75 -11.07
CA ASP A 157 7.00 -3.77 -12.53
C ASP A 157 7.74 -4.96 -13.16
N LEU A 158 8.86 -5.41 -12.57
CA LEU A 158 9.70 -6.45 -13.13
C LEU A 158 8.98 -7.76 -13.45
N PRO A 159 8.12 -8.33 -12.59
CA PRO A 159 7.36 -9.53 -12.93
C PRO A 159 6.42 -9.35 -14.10
N PHE A 160 5.86 -8.14 -14.31
CA PHE A 160 5.00 -7.86 -15.46
C PHE A 160 5.83 -7.76 -16.74
N LEU A 161 6.96 -7.08 -16.69
CA LEU A 161 7.88 -6.95 -17.84
C LEU A 161 8.42 -8.31 -18.29
N ASP A 162 8.66 -9.23 -17.35
CA ASP A 162 9.15 -10.59 -17.62
C ASP A 162 8.09 -11.53 -18.19
N ARG A 163 6.85 -11.43 -17.71
CA ARG A 163 5.82 -12.47 -17.92
C ARG A 163 4.65 -12.08 -18.80
N VAL A 164 4.42 -10.78 -19.02
CA VAL A 164 3.24 -10.31 -19.76
C VAL A 164 3.62 -9.94 -21.18
N PRO A 165 3.23 -10.73 -22.21
CA PRO A 165 3.62 -10.47 -23.61
C PRO A 165 3.23 -9.07 -24.10
N GLY A 166 2.11 -8.53 -23.62
CA GLY A 166 1.63 -7.19 -23.98
C GLY A 166 2.52 -6.03 -23.55
N THR A 167 3.56 -6.27 -22.74
CA THR A 167 4.56 -5.25 -22.36
C THR A 167 5.57 -5.01 -23.48
N ALA A 168 5.79 -5.97 -24.36
CA ALA A 168 6.80 -5.87 -25.39
C ALA A 168 6.60 -4.62 -26.27
N GLY A 169 7.66 -3.80 -26.41
CA GLY A 169 7.66 -2.59 -27.24
C GLY A 169 6.85 -1.41 -26.68
N GLN A 170 6.32 -1.49 -25.46
CA GLN A 170 5.60 -0.39 -24.83
C GLN A 170 6.55 0.60 -24.16
N PRO A 171 6.19 1.90 -24.06
CA PRO A 171 7.04 2.94 -23.49
C PRO A 171 6.98 2.93 -21.95
N HIS A 172 7.46 1.84 -21.34
CA HIS A 172 7.56 1.74 -19.89
C HIS A 172 8.39 2.88 -19.32
N THR A 173 7.99 3.37 -18.16
CA THR A 173 8.68 4.50 -17.54
C THR A 173 8.62 4.41 -16.01
N THR A 174 9.59 5.08 -15.39
CA THR A 174 9.60 5.28 -13.94
C THR A 174 9.24 6.74 -13.66
N ILE A 175 8.18 6.96 -12.89
CA ILE A 175 7.71 8.29 -12.52
C ILE A 175 8.61 8.84 -11.41
N LYS A 176 9.31 9.94 -11.69
CA LYS A 176 10.25 10.54 -10.75
C LYS A 176 9.55 11.20 -9.56
N GLY A 177 10.10 10.99 -8.36
CA GLY A 177 9.50 11.47 -7.11
C GLY A 177 8.12 10.86 -6.83
N GLY A 178 7.77 9.77 -7.51
CA GLY A 178 6.54 9.04 -7.24
C GLY A 178 6.74 8.05 -6.10
N GLY A 179 6.04 8.25 -4.99
CA GLY A 179 5.94 7.30 -3.89
C GLY A 179 4.83 6.27 -4.14
N HIS A 180 4.32 5.68 -3.04
CA HIS A 180 3.28 4.66 -3.11
C HIS A 180 1.96 5.16 -3.73
N PHE A 181 1.64 6.41 -3.52
CA PHE A 181 0.48 7.09 -4.12
C PHE A 181 0.96 8.03 -5.24
N VAL A 182 1.51 7.45 -6.28
CA VAL A 182 2.12 8.16 -7.41
C VAL A 182 1.18 9.20 -8.04
N GLN A 183 -0.13 8.97 -8.01
CA GLN A 183 -1.15 9.90 -8.49
C GLN A 183 -1.26 11.19 -7.64
N GLU A 184 -0.77 11.16 -6.39
CA GLU A 184 -0.73 12.31 -5.50
C GLU A 184 0.62 13.04 -5.58
N ASP A 185 1.70 12.26 -5.75
CA ASP A 185 3.05 12.79 -5.72
C ASP A 185 3.44 13.43 -7.05
N ASN A 186 3.14 12.78 -8.17
CA ASN A 186 3.44 13.33 -9.51
C ASN A 186 2.31 13.09 -10.52
N PRO A 187 1.10 13.66 -10.30
CA PRO A 187 -0.06 13.45 -11.17
C PRO A 187 0.17 13.93 -12.60
N LYS A 188 0.96 15.00 -12.78
CA LYS A 188 1.20 15.59 -14.10
C LYS A 188 1.95 14.64 -15.02
N GLU A 189 3.05 14.10 -14.56
CA GLU A 189 3.86 13.15 -15.34
C GLU A 189 3.09 11.86 -15.58
N LEU A 190 2.44 11.31 -14.55
CA LEU A 190 1.61 10.13 -14.67
C LEU A 190 0.51 10.30 -15.73
N CYS A 191 -0.23 11.41 -15.71
CA CYS A 191 -1.25 11.71 -16.71
C CYS A 191 -0.67 11.84 -18.12
N GLN A 192 0.50 12.46 -18.29
CA GLN A 192 1.17 12.56 -19.59
C GLN A 192 1.56 11.19 -20.15
N VAL A 193 2.11 10.31 -19.31
CA VAL A 193 2.49 8.95 -19.66
C VAL A 193 1.27 8.13 -20.08
N ILE A 194 0.21 8.14 -19.28
CA ILE A 194 -1.04 7.43 -19.59
C ILE A 194 -1.66 7.95 -20.89
N ALA A 195 -1.75 9.27 -21.08
CA ALA A 195 -2.33 9.86 -22.27
C ALA A 195 -1.52 9.55 -23.53
N ALA A 196 -0.19 9.53 -23.43
CA ALA A 196 0.69 9.14 -24.53
C ALA A 196 0.49 7.67 -24.93
N PHE A 197 0.42 6.78 -23.92
CA PHE A 197 0.17 5.36 -24.12
C PHE A 197 -1.19 5.09 -24.79
N ILE A 198 -2.25 5.75 -24.33
CA ILE A 198 -3.57 5.62 -24.94
C ILE A 198 -3.53 6.04 -26.42
N ARG A 199 -2.96 7.22 -26.73
CA ARG A 199 -2.87 7.71 -28.11
C ARG A 199 -2.05 6.80 -29.04
N ALA A 200 -1.06 6.13 -28.52
CA ALA A 200 -0.21 5.23 -29.30
C ALA A 200 -0.87 3.87 -29.60
N ASN A 201 -1.92 3.51 -28.85
CA ASN A 201 -2.55 2.19 -28.89
C ASN A 201 -4.08 2.25 -29.22
N SER A 202 -4.56 3.41 -29.69
CA SER A 202 -5.96 3.64 -30.08
C SER A 202 -6.20 3.42 -31.56
#